data_0ef54e39a1857e645f36ef94de1f1a03
#
_entry.id   0ef54e39a1857e645f36ef94de1f1a03
#
_cell.length_a   1.000
_cell.length_b   1.000
_cell.length_c   1.000
_cell.angle_alpha   90.00
_cell.angle_beta   90.00
_cell.angle_gamma   90.00
#
_symmetry.space_group_name_H-M   'P 1'
#
loop_
_entity.id
_entity.type
_entity.pdbx_description
1 polymer ?
#
loop_
_entity_poly.entity_id
_entity_poly.type
_entity_poly.pdbx_seq_one_letter_code
_entity_poly.pdbx_strand_id
1 'polypeptide(L)'
;MSIKWGRYPWFVESGIELIHPDDLEAFKSEANNCKVFECIEESDHLTLRYNNRYYRVKAKLFKPVPNPKFDFGQIVKINRKDEEAIITDIMWHVSNHEHYYFVSIGKKRKSKRFFDSELSETN
;
A
#
# COMPACT_ATOMS: atom_id res chain seq x y z
N MET A 1 6.84 5.33 -19.02
CA MET A 1 5.90 5.02 -17.93
C MET A 1 6.62 5.10 -16.60
N SER A 2 6.08 5.88 -15.68
CA SER A 2 6.70 6.16 -14.38
C SER A 2 5.95 5.39 -13.30
N ILE A 3 6.67 4.70 -12.41
CA ILE A 3 6.09 3.98 -11.28
C ILE A 3 6.49 4.70 -10.01
N LYS A 4 5.49 5.01 -9.20
CA LYS A 4 5.68 5.72 -7.93
C LYS A 4 4.93 4.98 -6.84
N TRP A 5 5.26 5.30 -5.61
CA TRP A 5 4.51 4.82 -4.45
C TRP A 5 3.96 6.01 -3.70
N GLY A 6 2.75 5.89 -3.18
CA GLY A 6 2.14 6.99 -2.46
C GLY A 6 0.85 6.62 -1.79
N ARG A 7 0.35 7.59 -1.01
CA ARG A 7 -0.94 7.50 -0.36
C ARG A 7 -2.00 8.14 -1.24
N TYR A 8 -3.23 7.71 -1.06
CA TYR A 8 -4.38 8.34 -1.73
C TYR A 8 -5.46 8.56 -0.67
N PRO A 9 -5.37 9.65 0.12
CA PRO A 9 -6.27 9.90 1.25
C PRO A 9 -7.63 10.41 0.77
N TRP A 10 -8.45 9.48 0.28
CA TRP A 10 -9.76 9.77 -0.27
C TRP A 10 -10.87 9.32 0.66
N PHE A 11 -11.88 10.17 0.80
CA PHE A 11 -13.13 9.88 1.49
C PHE A 11 -14.26 10.24 0.53
N VAL A 12 -15.48 9.73 0.79
CA VAL A 12 -16.63 10.04 -0.06
C VAL A 12 -16.82 11.56 -0.19
N GLU A 13 -16.55 12.28 0.88
CA GLU A 13 -16.67 13.75 0.91
C GLU A 13 -15.63 14.45 0.03
N SER A 14 -14.57 13.76 -0.32
CA SER A 14 -13.55 14.32 -1.23
C SER A 14 -14.06 14.43 -2.66
N GLY A 15 -15.08 13.64 -3.01
CA GLY A 15 -15.68 13.64 -4.32
C GLY A 15 -15.61 12.27 -4.98
N ILE A 16 -16.77 11.73 -5.34
CA ILE A 16 -16.82 10.43 -6.01
C ILE A 16 -16.30 10.50 -7.45
N GLU A 17 -16.28 11.71 -8.02
CA GLU A 17 -15.78 11.91 -9.39
C GLU A 17 -14.27 11.69 -9.48
N LEU A 18 -13.56 11.64 -8.36
CA LEU A 18 -12.12 11.38 -8.34
C LEU A 18 -11.77 9.91 -8.60
N ILE A 19 -12.76 9.03 -8.47
CA ILE A 19 -12.58 7.58 -8.67
C ILE A 19 -13.35 7.17 -9.92
N HIS A 20 -12.74 6.34 -10.75
CA HIS A 20 -13.42 5.82 -11.94
C HIS A 20 -14.71 5.10 -11.52
N PRO A 21 -15.84 5.34 -12.20
CA PRO A 21 -17.12 4.75 -11.78
C PRO A 21 -17.10 3.23 -11.61
N ASP A 22 -16.37 2.52 -12.48
CA ASP A 22 -16.30 1.07 -12.41
C ASP A 22 -15.54 0.58 -11.18
N ASP A 23 -14.68 1.43 -10.61
CA ASP A 23 -13.83 1.06 -9.48
C ASP A 23 -14.33 1.63 -8.15
N LEU A 24 -15.36 2.47 -8.20
CA LEU A 24 -15.78 3.25 -7.03
C LEU A 24 -16.18 2.39 -5.83
N GLU A 25 -17.04 1.39 -6.05
CA GLU A 25 -17.52 0.58 -4.94
C GLU A 25 -16.40 -0.24 -4.30
N ALA A 26 -15.52 -0.80 -5.12
CA ALA A 26 -14.38 -1.55 -4.62
C ALA A 26 -13.42 -0.63 -3.86
N PHE A 27 -13.21 0.58 -4.38
CA PHE A 27 -12.28 1.52 -3.73
C PHE A 27 -12.80 2.04 -2.40
N LYS A 28 -14.11 2.14 -2.24
CA LYS A 28 -14.70 2.51 -0.94
C LYS A 28 -14.25 1.57 0.18
N SER A 29 -14.16 0.29 -0.13
CA SER A 29 -13.72 -0.71 0.84
C SER A 29 -12.20 -0.69 1.06
N GLU A 30 -11.44 -0.26 0.04
CA GLU A 30 -9.99 -0.25 0.10
C GLU A 30 -9.42 1.03 0.71
N ALA A 31 -10.10 2.16 0.55
CA ALA A 31 -9.55 3.47 0.87
C ALA A 31 -9.19 3.59 2.34
N ASN A 32 -7.97 4.07 2.60
CA ASN A 32 -7.44 4.29 3.94
C ASN A 32 -6.28 5.26 3.77
N ASN A 33 -6.24 6.33 4.56
CA ASN A 33 -5.27 7.39 4.35
C ASN A 33 -3.82 6.98 4.69
N CYS A 34 -3.62 5.84 5.31
CA CYS A 34 -2.26 5.34 5.62
C CYS A 34 -1.78 4.26 4.65
N LYS A 35 -2.67 3.70 3.84
CA LYS A 35 -2.27 2.69 2.86
C LYS A 35 -1.37 3.27 1.79
N VAL A 36 -0.35 2.50 1.40
CA VAL A 36 0.58 2.89 0.35
C VAL A 36 0.28 2.06 -0.88
N PHE A 37 0.04 2.76 -1.98
CA PHE A 37 -0.30 2.14 -3.27
C PHE A 37 0.88 2.29 -4.22
N GLU A 38 1.09 1.28 -5.04
CA GLU A 38 1.94 1.44 -6.21
C GLU A 38 1.12 2.19 -7.26
N CYS A 39 1.69 3.25 -7.80
CA CYS A 39 0.98 4.13 -8.72
C CYS A 39 1.65 4.09 -10.09
N ILE A 40 0.86 3.78 -11.10
CA ILE A 40 1.29 3.81 -12.49
C ILE A 40 0.60 5.02 -13.14
N GLU A 41 1.41 5.95 -13.66
CA GLU A 41 0.85 7.12 -14.33
C GLU A 41 0.38 6.76 -15.74
N GLU A 42 -0.86 7.10 -16.02
CA GLU A 42 -1.45 6.98 -17.36
C GLU A 42 -1.63 8.39 -17.93
N SER A 43 -2.10 8.49 -19.19
CA SER A 43 -2.19 9.78 -19.85
C SER A 43 -3.18 10.75 -19.19
N ASP A 44 -4.27 10.23 -18.62
CA ASP A 44 -5.35 11.06 -18.07
C ASP A 44 -5.79 10.65 -16.66
N HIS A 45 -5.13 9.65 -16.08
CA HIS A 45 -5.48 9.16 -14.75
C HIS A 45 -4.29 8.42 -14.15
N LEU A 46 -4.43 8.00 -12.89
CA LEU A 46 -3.48 7.13 -12.23
C LEU A 46 -4.12 5.77 -12.03
N THR A 47 -3.33 4.71 -12.13
CA THR A 47 -3.75 3.37 -11.71
C THR A 47 -3.03 3.03 -10.42
N LEU A 48 -3.81 2.83 -9.35
CA LEU A 48 -3.28 2.46 -8.04
C LEU A 48 -3.37 0.95 -7.87
N ARG A 49 -2.29 0.33 -7.42
CA ARG A 49 -2.28 -1.11 -7.12
C ARG A 49 -2.09 -1.33 -5.62
N TYR A 50 -2.94 -2.17 -5.04
CA TYR A 50 -2.79 -2.65 -3.68
C TYR A 50 -2.93 -4.17 -3.71
N ASN A 51 -1.84 -4.91 -3.48
CA ASN A 51 -1.77 -6.34 -3.74
C ASN A 51 -2.08 -6.61 -5.23
N ASN A 52 -3.10 -7.41 -5.51
CA ASN A 52 -3.51 -7.69 -6.90
C ASN A 52 -4.78 -6.95 -7.31
N ARG A 53 -5.11 -5.89 -6.60
CA ARG A 53 -6.29 -5.07 -6.87
C ARG A 53 -5.84 -3.73 -7.47
N TYR A 54 -6.56 -3.27 -8.48
CA TYR A 54 -6.22 -2.06 -9.23
C TYR A 54 -7.39 -1.10 -9.25
N TYR A 55 -7.08 0.19 -9.16
CA TYR A 55 -8.09 1.24 -9.14
C TYR A 55 -7.63 2.42 -9.98
N ARG A 56 -8.54 2.95 -10.79
CA ARG A 56 -8.27 4.14 -11.61
C ARG A 56 -8.78 5.36 -10.88
N VAL A 57 -7.90 6.33 -10.68
CA VAL A 57 -8.22 7.52 -9.90
C VAL A 57 -7.64 8.75 -10.58
N LYS A 58 -8.15 9.94 -10.22
CA LYS A 58 -7.57 11.19 -10.67
C LYS A 58 -6.42 11.59 -9.75
N ALA A 59 -5.43 12.29 -10.30
CA ALA A 59 -4.18 12.56 -9.60
C ALA A 59 -4.31 13.47 -8.38
N LYS A 60 -5.39 14.20 -8.27
CA LYS A 60 -5.55 15.32 -7.33
C LYS A 60 -5.14 15.00 -5.89
N LEU A 61 -5.49 13.82 -5.39
CA LEU A 61 -5.24 13.46 -3.98
C LEU A 61 -3.99 12.61 -3.77
N PHE A 62 -3.28 12.27 -4.83
CA PHE A 62 -2.11 11.40 -4.71
C PHE A 62 -0.99 12.12 -3.96
N LYS A 63 -0.47 11.47 -2.93
CA LYS A 63 0.63 11.99 -2.12
C LYS A 63 1.81 11.01 -2.17
N PRO A 64 2.87 11.34 -2.93
CA PRO A 64 4.03 10.44 -3.03
C PRO A 64 4.68 10.19 -1.68
N VAL A 65 5.19 8.98 -1.50
CA VAL A 65 6.05 8.62 -0.36
C VAL A 65 7.27 7.90 -0.91
N PRO A 66 8.36 7.79 -0.14
CA PRO A 66 9.50 6.99 -0.59
C PRO A 66 9.10 5.57 -0.92
N ASN A 67 9.85 4.93 -1.81
CA ASN A 67 9.57 3.54 -2.17
C ASN A 67 9.67 2.64 -0.93
N PRO A 68 8.72 1.73 -0.74
CA PRO A 68 8.83 0.79 0.37
C PRO A 68 10.00 -0.16 0.15
N LYS A 69 10.56 -0.65 1.22
CA LYS A 69 11.66 -1.61 1.18
C LYS A 69 11.21 -2.97 0.66
N PHE A 70 9.94 -3.32 0.90
CA PHE A 70 9.38 -4.62 0.51
C PHE A 70 8.10 -4.42 -0.28
N ASP A 71 7.83 -5.36 -1.21
CA ASP A 71 6.61 -5.34 -2.02
C ASP A 71 5.56 -6.29 -1.44
N PHE A 72 4.33 -6.13 -1.90
CA PHE A 72 3.24 -7.07 -1.58
C PHE A 72 3.63 -8.48 -2.00
N GLY A 73 3.32 -9.44 -1.15
CA GLY A 73 3.58 -10.85 -1.44
C GLY A 73 5.02 -11.27 -1.27
N GLN A 74 5.91 -10.35 -0.93
CA GLN A 74 7.33 -10.67 -0.74
C GLN A 74 7.51 -11.46 0.55
N ILE A 75 8.37 -12.47 0.50
CA ILE A 75 8.75 -13.25 1.68
C ILE A 75 9.84 -12.49 2.41
N VAL A 76 9.63 -12.25 3.69
CA VAL A 76 10.57 -11.52 4.53
C VAL A 76 10.84 -12.32 5.80
N LYS A 77 11.88 -11.93 6.53
CA LYS A 77 12.22 -12.53 7.82
C LYS A 77 11.93 -11.51 8.92
N ILE A 78 11.24 -11.96 9.97
CA ILE A 78 11.06 -11.16 11.17
C ILE A 78 12.32 -11.29 12.01
N ASN A 79 13.07 -10.20 12.14
CA ASN A 79 14.43 -10.25 12.69
C ASN A 79 14.51 -10.85 14.09
N ARG A 80 13.60 -10.47 14.97
CA ARG A 80 13.63 -10.92 16.36
C ARG A 80 13.36 -12.42 16.50
N LYS A 81 12.53 -12.95 15.62
CA LYS A 81 12.04 -14.34 15.74
C LYS A 81 12.72 -15.28 14.76
N ASP A 82 13.50 -14.77 13.83
CA ASP A 82 14.08 -15.56 12.76
C ASP A 82 13.03 -16.36 12.01
N GLU A 83 11.86 -15.76 11.82
CA GLU A 83 10.67 -16.41 11.27
C GLU A 83 10.31 -15.77 9.94
N GLU A 84 9.94 -16.59 8.95
CA GLU A 84 9.52 -16.08 7.64
C GLU A 84 8.06 -15.67 7.65
N ALA A 85 7.76 -14.62 6.89
CA ALA A 85 6.42 -14.08 6.76
C ALA A 85 6.25 -13.51 5.37
N ILE A 86 4.99 -13.24 4.99
CA ILE A 86 4.65 -12.68 3.68
C ILE A 86 4.01 -11.32 3.89
N ILE A 87 4.48 -10.32 3.14
CA ILE A 87 3.93 -8.95 3.23
C ILE A 87 2.50 -8.96 2.69
N THR A 88 1.54 -8.55 3.50
CA THR A 88 0.13 -8.43 3.10
C THR A 88 -0.33 -6.99 2.98
N ASP A 89 0.30 -6.06 3.69
CA ASP A 89 -0.08 -4.65 3.68
C ASP A 89 1.16 -3.77 3.75
N ILE A 90 1.12 -2.66 3.03
CA ILE A 90 2.16 -1.64 3.07
C ILE A 90 1.49 -0.35 3.51
N MET A 91 1.99 0.23 4.59
CA MET A 91 1.40 1.41 5.21
C MET A 91 2.46 2.49 5.42
N TRP A 92 2.00 3.71 5.66
CA TRP A 92 2.87 4.84 5.93
C TRP A 92 2.58 5.42 7.30
N HIS A 93 3.62 5.55 8.13
CA HIS A 93 3.51 6.16 9.44
C HIS A 93 3.88 7.63 9.33
N VAL A 94 2.87 8.50 9.37
CA VAL A 94 3.05 9.93 9.10
C VAL A 94 4.01 10.58 10.09
N SER A 95 3.89 10.27 11.37
CA SER A 95 4.72 10.89 12.41
C SER A 95 6.19 10.48 12.32
N ASN A 96 6.45 9.22 12.00
CA ASN A 96 7.82 8.69 11.93
C ASN A 96 8.44 8.82 10.55
N HIS A 97 7.66 9.17 9.52
CA HIS A 97 8.12 9.24 8.13
C HIS A 97 8.77 7.93 7.68
N GLU A 98 8.10 6.80 7.97
CA GLU A 98 8.60 5.49 7.56
C GLU A 98 7.44 4.55 7.26
N HIS A 99 7.74 3.54 6.45
CA HIS A 99 6.76 2.50 6.15
C HIS A 99 6.62 1.53 7.30
N TYR A 100 5.42 0.97 7.45
CA TYR A 100 5.24 -0.21 8.26
C TYR A 100 4.39 -1.20 7.49
N TYR A 101 4.41 -2.44 7.92
CA TYR A 101 3.85 -3.55 7.16
C TYR A 101 3.05 -4.45 8.08
N PHE A 102 2.02 -5.08 7.50
CA PHE A 102 1.40 -6.23 8.11
C PHE A 102 1.81 -7.45 7.32
N VAL A 103 1.87 -8.58 7.98
CA VAL A 103 2.38 -9.82 7.39
C VAL A 103 1.44 -10.98 7.72
N SER A 104 1.56 -12.06 6.96
CA SER A 104 0.95 -13.34 7.32
C SER A 104 2.05 -14.35 7.58
N ILE A 105 1.82 -15.22 8.54
CA ILE A 105 2.72 -16.32 8.89
C ILE A 105 1.92 -17.60 8.69
N GLY A 106 2.43 -18.48 7.84
CA GLY A 106 1.62 -19.58 7.35
C GLY A 106 0.46 -18.99 6.54
N LYS A 107 -0.77 -19.33 6.90
CA LYS A 107 -1.96 -18.78 6.24
C LYS A 107 -2.69 -17.76 7.12
N LYS A 108 -2.05 -17.33 8.19
CA LYS A 108 -2.70 -16.48 9.18
C LYS A 108 -2.14 -15.07 9.15
N ARG A 109 -2.99 -14.09 8.85
CA ARG A 109 -2.62 -12.68 8.88
C ARG A 109 -2.42 -12.24 10.32
N LYS A 110 -1.32 -11.53 10.57
CA LYS A 110 -1.02 -11.02 11.92
C LYS A 110 -1.47 -9.58 12.04
N SER A 111 -1.87 -9.20 13.25
CA SER A 111 -2.34 -7.85 13.54
C SER A 111 -1.22 -6.91 13.99
N LYS A 112 -0.05 -7.45 14.30
CA LYS A 112 1.08 -6.63 14.69
C LYS A 112 1.71 -5.95 13.47
N ARG A 113 2.04 -4.67 13.60
CA ARG A 113 2.75 -3.94 12.54
C ARG A 113 4.25 -4.08 12.74
N PHE A 114 4.97 -4.07 11.61
CA PHE A 114 6.43 -4.13 11.62
C PHE A 114 6.98 -2.97 10.80
N PHE A 115 7.96 -2.27 11.33
CA PHE A 115 8.67 -1.20 10.60
C PHE A 115 9.80 -1.80 9.77
N ASP A 116 10.34 -1.00 8.85
CA ASP A 116 11.42 -1.44 7.95
C ASP A 116 12.56 -2.15 8.69
N SER A 117 12.95 -1.60 9.84
CA SER A 117 14.09 -2.12 10.59
C SER A 117 13.84 -3.47 11.25
N GLU A 118 12.58 -3.86 11.36
CA GLU A 118 12.21 -5.12 12.03
C GLU A 118 12.15 -6.31 11.08
N LEU A 119 12.27 -6.06 9.79
CA LEU A 119 12.17 -7.08 8.74
C LEU A 119 13.41 -7.08 7.87
N SER A 120 13.73 -8.23 7.31
CA SER A 120 14.85 -8.40 6.37
C SER A 120 14.42 -9.22 5.18
N GLU A 121 15.13 -9.03 4.07
CA GLU A 121 14.92 -9.89 2.91
C GLU A 121 15.43 -11.29 3.21
N THR A 122 14.78 -12.28 2.63
CA THR A 122 15.26 -13.66 2.69
C THR A 122 16.13 -13.93 1.47
N ASN A 123 17.15 -14.73 1.66
CA ASN A 123 18.04 -15.13 0.56
C ASN A 123 17.70 -16.49 0.04
#